data_e716de5e7bde86013f014461e2a9aea0
#
_entry.id   e716de5e7bde86013f014461e2a9aea0
#
_cell.length_a   1.000
_cell.length_b   1.000
_cell.length_c   1.000
_cell.angle_alpha   90.00
_cell.angle_beta   90.00
_cell.angle_gamma   90.00
#
_symmetry.space_group_name_H-M   'P 1'
#
loop_
_entity.id
_entity.type
_entity.pdbx_description
1 polymer ?
#
loop_
_entity_poly.entity_id
_entity_poly.type
_entity_poly.pdbx_seq_one_letter_code
_entity_poly.pdbx_strand_id
1 'polypeptide(L)'
;ERGAQFLMSGMTIADLTANTTNPVNVPLKRVDVKIRFNVTTAEGVTFTPLDWQVVNVPQVVSVLPTEVQGLFKFEGNYFNSSWNNFEISTTGVNTFAFYIPENKVDAQKTIPATGTYVEQYVLREKQEKMPNDDGTVTNGAYEYADERASLVRFKGNINYTIGSGKEVSADVTY
;
A
#
# COMPACT_ATOMS: atom_id res chain seq x y z
N GLU A 1 2.86 -10.03 17.47
CA GLU A 1 1.41 -10.13 17.24
C GLU A 1 0.73 -8.96 17.93
N ARG A 2 -0.01 -8.15 17.19
CA ARG A 2 -0.96 -7.25 17.82
C ARG A 2 -2.09 -8.10 18.36
N GLY A 3 -2.39 -7.95 19.64
CA GLY A 3 -3.50 -8.64 20.30
C GLY A 3 -4.85 -8.37 19.62
N ALA A 4 -5.90 -8.99 20.11
CA ALA A 4 -7.27 -8.87 19.58
C ALA A 4 -7.86 -7.44 19.70
N GLN A 5 -7.14 -6.50 20.28
CA GLN A 5 -7.63 -5.14 20.53
C GLN A 5 -7.08 -4.17 19.48
N PHE A 6 -7.99 -3.46 18.83
CA PHE A 6 -7.68 -2.42 17.86
C PHE A 6 -8.02 -1.05 18.46
N LEU A 7 -7.16 -0.08 18.23
CA LEU A 7 -7.48 1.30 18.54
C LEU A 7 -8.57 1.79 17.57
N MET A 8 -9.66 2.26 18.14
CA MET A 8 -10.76 2.86 17.40
C MET A 8 -11.02 4.24 17.97
N SER A 9 -11.37 5.18 17.12
CA SER A 9 -11.73 6.52 17.53
C SER A 9 -12.93 7.04 16.76
N GLY A 10 -13.63 7.97 17.34
CA GLY A 10 -14.76 8.63 16.70
C GLY A 10 -15.14 9.91 17.42
N MET A 11 -15.77 10.81 16.68
CA MET A 11 -16.29 12.06 17.21
C MET A 11 -17.62 12.38 16.52
N THR A 12 -18.53 12.92 17.28
CA THR A 12 -19.77 13.50 16.76
C THR A 12 -20.10 14.77 17.51
N ILE A 13 -20.79 15.67 16.86
CA ILE A 13 -21.35 16.87 17.48
C ILE A 13 -22.85 16.64 17.58
N ALA A 14 -23.41 16.83 18.78
CA ALA A 14 -24.82 16.69 19.03
C ALA A 14 -25.33 17.80 19.98
N ASP A 15 -26.45 18.36 19.65
CA ASP A 15 -27.15 19.29 20.54
C ASP A 15 -27.92 18.46 21.58
N LEU A 16 -27.54 18.61 22.85
CA LEU A 16 -28.19 17.97 23.96
C LEU A 16 -29.16 18.95 24.63
N THR A 17 -30.45 18.62 24.60
CA THR A 17 -31.48 19.38 25.33
C THR A 17 -31.86 18.64 26.62
N ALA A 18 -32.37 19.37 27.62
CA ALA A 18 -32.61 18.87 28.97
C ALA A 18 -33.56 17.67 29.08
N ASN A 19 -34.17 17.22 28.03
CA ASN A 19 -35.04 16.01 28.01
C ASN A 19 -34.76 15.11 26.79
N THR A 20 -33.55 15.18 26.24
CA THR A 20 -33.20 14.31 25.11
C THR A 20 -33.12 12.86 25.55
N THR A 21 -34.03 12.04 25.06
CA THR A 21 -34.06 10.59 25.28
C THR A 21 -33.41 9.80 24.14
N ASN A 22 -33.05 10.49 23.06
CA ASN A 22 -32.45 9.83 21.92
C ASN A 22 -30.97 9.56 22.16
N PRO A 23 -30.48 8.34 21.91
CA PRO A 23 -29.06 8.03 22.03
C PRO A 23 -28.25 8.83 21.00
N VAL A 24 -27.09 9.34 21.41
CA VAL A 24 -26.12 9.94 20.51
C VAL A 24 -25.26 8.84 19.89
N ASN A 25 -25.31 8.72 18.58
CA ASN A 25 -24.51 7.76 17.84
C ASN A 25 -23.13 8.35 17.53
N VAL A 26 -22.07 7.72 18.01
CA VAL A 26 -20.69 8.09 17.70
C VAL A 26 -20.11 7.02 16.76
N PRO A 27 -19.90 7.34 15.48
CA PRO A 27 -19.30 6.40 14.56
C PRO A 27 -17.82 6.19 14.92
N LEU A 28 -17.43 4.94 15.12
CA LEU A 28 -16.03 4.58 15.40
C LEU A 28 -15.33 4.10 14.13
N LYS A 29 -14.14 4.61 13.88
CA LYS A 29 -13.25 4.15 12.81
C LYS A 29 -12.00 3.52 13.40
N ARG A 30 -11.46 2.51 12.75
CA ARG A 30 -10.17 1.92 13.11
C ARG A 30 -9.05 2.83 12.65
N VAL A 31 -8.04 2.98 13.49
CA VAL A 31 -6.82 3.73 13.16
C VAL A 31 -5.89 2.92 12.26
N ASP A 32 -5.93 1.60 12.39
CA ASP A 32 -5.11 0.67 11.59
C ASP A 32 -5.98 -0.17 10.65
N VAL A 33 -5.40 -0.55 9.52
CA VAL A 33 -5.97 -1.52 8.58
C VAL A 33 -5.06 -2.74 8.47
N LYS A 34 -5.65 -3.93 8.39
CA LYS A 34 -4.95 -5.16 8.01
C LYS A 34 -5.04 -5.35 6.50
N ILE A 35 -3.91 -5.44 5.86
CA ILE A 35 -3.79 -5.72 4.43
C ILE A 35 -3.20 -7.11 4.27
N ARG A 36 -3.80 -7.93 3.40
CA ARG A 36 -3.30 -9.24 3.02
C ARG A 36 -3.09 -9.29 1.52
N PHE A 37 -1.93 -9.77 1.11
CA PHE A 37 -1.62 -10.05 -0.27
C PHE A 37 -1.61 -11.56 -0.51
N ASN A 38 -2.18 -11.96 -1.64
CA ASN A 38 -2.06 -13.28 -2.20
C ASN A 38 -1.34 -13.12 -3.54
N VAL A 39 -0.15 -13.69 -3.64
CA VAL A 39 0.68 -13.58 -4.83
C VAL A 39 0.47 -14.83 -5.68
N THR A 40 -0.05 -14.62 -6.89
CA THR A 40 -0.27 -15.66 -7.88
C THR A 40 0.46 -15.33 -9.17
N THR A 41 0.77 -16.34 -9.95
CA THR A 41 1.43 -16.21 -11.25
C THR A 41 0.48 -16.55 -12.39
N ALA A 42 0.81 -16.06 -13.58
CA ALA A 42 0.16 -16.52 -14.80
C ALA A 42 0.51 -18.00 -15.08
N GLU A 43 -0.28 -18.62 -15.93
CA GLU A 43 -0.03 -19.99 -16.40
C GLU A 43 1.37 -20.09 -17.04
N GLY A 44 2.09 -21.14 -16.71
CA GLY A 44 3.45 -21.37 -17.22
C GLY A 44 4.54 -20.56 -16.53
N VAL A 45 4.20 -19.75 -15.52
CA VAL A 45 5.17 -19.01 -14.71
C VAL A 45 5.21 -19.57 -13.29
N THR A 46 6.39 -19.89 -12.80
CA THR A 46 6.59 -20.26 -11.40
C THR A 46 7.22 -19.09 -10.66
N PHE A 47 6.77 -18.80 -9.47
CA PHE A 47 7.33 -17.79 -8.59
C PHE A 47 7.76 -18.41 -7.26
N THR A 48 9.03 -18.27 -6.95
CA THR A 48 9.61 -18.67 -5.66
C THR A 48 9.81 -17.41 -4.83
N PRO A 49 8.99 -17.17 -3.81
CA PRO A 49 9.07 -15.96 -2.99
C PRO A 49 10.32 -15.98 -2.12
N LEU A 50 10.89 -14.80 -1.90
CA LEU A 50 11.97 -14.57 -0.93
C LEU A 50 11.43 -13.71 0.22
N ASP A 51 11.33 -12.42 0.00
CA ASP A 51 11.03 -11.45 1.04
C ASP A 51 10.02 -10.41 0.56
N TRP A 52 9.35 -9.78 1.52
CA TRP A 52 8.51 -8.61 1.29
C TRP A 52 8.81 -7.50 2.30
N GLN A 53 8.49 -6.27 1.93
CA GLN A 53 8.72 -5.06 2.72
C GLN A 53 7.59 -4.07 2.48
N VAL A 54 7.21 -3.33 3.51
CA VAL A 54 6.37 -2.13 3.39
C VAL A 54 7.24 -0.89 3.48
N VAL A 55 7.08 0.01 2.54
CA VAL A 55 7.84 1.25 2.42
C VAL A 55 6.93 2.42 2.73
N ASN A 56 7.47 3.48 3.29
CA ASN A 56 6.73 4.69 3.69
C ASN A 56 5.58 4.40 4.66
N VAL A 57 5.86 3.67 5.72
CA VAL A 57 4.91 3.46 6.81
C VAL A 57 4.89 4.71 7.69
N PRO A 58 3.74 5.36 7.93
CA PRO A 58 3.66 6.49 8.83
C PRO A 58 4.04 6.11 10.26
N GLN A 59 4.91 6.89 10.89
CA GLN A 59 5.26 6.72 12.31
C GLN A 59 4.23 7.37 13.23
N VAL A 60 3.54 8.38 12.72
CA VAL A 60 2.55 9.16 13.46
C VAL A 60 1.26 9.22 12.66
N VAL A 61 0.15 9.03 13.32
CA VAL A 61 -1.19 9.14 12.71
C VAL A 61 -2.14 9.89 13.64
N SER A 62 -3.13 10.53 13.06
CA SER A 62 -4.20 11.11 13.85
C SER A 62 -5.10 10.02 14.43
N VAL A 63 -5.36 10.09 15.71
CA VAL A 63 -6.32 9.21 16.37
C VAL A 63 -7.76 9.61 16.03
N LEU A 64 -8.00 10.90 15.85
CA LEU A 64 -9.32 11.39 15.47
C LEU A 64 -9.52 11.28 13.95
N PRO A 65 -10.70 10.82 13.50
CA PRO A 65 -11.02 10.84 12.08
C PRO A 65 -10.97 12.27 11.56
N THR A 66 -10.07 12.55 10.64
CA THR A 66 -10.02 13.85 9.96
C THR A 66 -10.62 13.68 8.58
N GLU A 67 -11.65 14.45 8.28
CA GLU A 67 -12.20 14.53 6.91
C GLU A 67 -11.32 15.37 5.99
N VAL A 68 -10.40 16.14 6.57
CA VAL A 68 -9.56 17.07 5.83
C VAL A 68 -8.25 16.39 5.47
N GLN A 69 -8.13 15.98 4.24
CA GLN A 69 -6.86 15.58 3.65
C GLN A 69 -5.86 16.74 3.76
N GLY A 70 -4.66 16.45 4.18
CA GLY A 70 -3.56 17.42 4.17
C GLY A 70 -3.33 18.22 5.45
N LEU A 71 -4.16 18.09 6.49
CA LEU A 71 -3.91 18.77 7.77
C LEU A 71 -2.70 18.25 8.55
N PHE A 72 -2.26 17.02 8.25
CA PHE A 72 -1.13 16.38 8.92
C PHE A 72 -0.13 15.84 7.90
N LYS A 73 0.49 16.73 7.14
CA LYS A 73 1.71 16.39 6.40
C LYS A 73 2.84 16.29 7.42
N PHE A 74 3.03 15.11 7.99
CA PHE A 74 4.18 14.83 8.85
C PHE A 74 5.41 14.59 7.96
N GLU A 75 6.02 15.68 7.50
CA GLU A 75 7.28 15.60 6.77
C GLU A 75 8.32 14.88 7.63
N GLY A 76 8.92 13.84 7.08
CA GLY A 76 10.03 13.12 7.72
C GLY A 76 9.65 12.00 8.69
N ASN A 77 8.37 11.71 8.93
CA ASN A 77 7.93 10.68 9.88
C ASN A 77 7.46 9.39 9.20
N TYR A 78 8.28 8.87 8.31
CA TYR A 78 8.05 7.60 7.63
C TYR A 78 9.23 6.66 7.87
N PHE A 79 8.96 5.37 7.86
CA PHE A 79 9.99 4.34 7.92
C PHE A 79 9.66 3.21 6.94
N ASN A 80 10.68 2.42 6.63
CA ASN A 80 10.51 1.16 5.91
C ASN A 80 10.53 0.02 6.91
N SER A 81 9.62 -0.94 6.77
CA SER A 81 9.69 -2.15 7.58
C SER A 81 10.98 -2.92 7.28
N SER A 82 11.34 -3.84 8.16
CA SER A 82 12.31 -4.87 7.80
C SER A 82 11.79 -5.73 6.65
N TRP A 83 12.69 -6.39 5.94
CA TRP A 83 12.31 -7.47 5.03
C TRP A 83 11.78 -8.66 5.84
N ASN A 84 10.69 -9.24 5.41
CA ASN A 84 10.00 -10.33 6.08
C ASN A 84 9.76 -11.48 5.10
N ASN A 85 9.76 -12.70 5.60
CA ASN A 85 9.50 -13.88 4.79
C ASN A 85 8.01 -13.98 4.40
N PHE A 86 7.76 -14.58 3.25
CA PHE A 86 6.41 -14.98 2.88
C PHE A 86 5.90 -16.15 3.75
N GLU A 87 4.60 -16.19 3.90
CA GLU A 87 3.89 -17.33 4.45
C GLU A 87 3.31 -18.15 3.28
N ILE A 88 3.41 -19.47 3.37
CA ILE A 88 2.74 -20.36 2.43
C ILE A 88 1.42 -20.78 3.06
N SER A 89 0.32 -20.43 2.40
CA SER A 89 -1.01 -20.84 2.87
C SER A 89 -1.19 -22.35 2.73
N THR A 90 -2.18 -22.88 3.44
CA THR A 90 -2.56 -24.31 3.33
C THR A 90 -3.00 -24.72 1.91
N THR A 91 -3.33 -23.75 1.07
CA THR A 91 -3.67 -23.96 -0.35
C THR A 91 -2.47 -23.81 -1.29
N GLY A 92 -1.25 -23.62 -0.76
CA GLY A 92 -0.04 -23.45 -1.56
C GLY A 92 0.13 -22.05 -2.15
N VAL A 93 -0.73 -21.09 -1.82
CA VAL A 93 -0.62 -19.70 -2.29
C VAL A 93 0.36 -18.94 -1.41
N ASN A 94 1.32 -18.26 -2.03
CA ASN A 94 2.25 -17.39 -1.32
C ASN A 94 1.51 -16.16 -0.79
N THR A 95 1.52 -15.95 0.52
CA THR A 95 0.79 -14.86 1.16
C THR A 95 1.67 -14.09 2.12
N PHE A 96 1.26 -12.86 2.38
CA PHE A 96 1.74 -12.08 3.51
C PHE A 96 0.67 -11.10 3.97
N ALA A 97 0.77 -10.68 5.21
CA ALA A 97 -0.16 -9.71 5.77
C ALA A 97 0.56 -8.80 6.77
N PHE A 98 0.10 -7.57 6.83
CA PHE A 98 0.62 -6.58 7.79
C PHE A 98 -0.49 -5.64 8.22
N TYR A 99 -0.24 -4.93 9.31
CA TYR A 99 -1.06 -3.82 9.75
C TYR A 99 -0.35 -2.52 9.44
N ILE A 100 -1.07 -1.56 8.92
CA ILE A 100 -0.57 -0.23 8.63
C ILE A 100 -1.56 0.81 9.14
N PRO A 101 -1.08 1.89 9.76
CA PRO A 101 -1.92 3.03 10.06
C PRO A 101 -2.32 3.77 8.78
N GLU A 102 -3.36 4.58 8.87
CA GLU A 102 -3.84 5.36 7.74
C GLU A 102 -2.74 6.28 7.20
N ASN A 103 -2.49 6.21 5.89
CA ASN A 103 -1.59 7.09 5.17
C ASN A 103 -2.37 7.76 4.03
N LYS A 104 -3.00 8.89 4.35
CA LYS A 104 -3.73 9.69 3.37
C LYS A 104 -2.78 10.68 2.72
N VAL A 105 -2.33 10.35 1.53
CA VAL A 105 -1.57 11.25 0.66
C VAL A 105 -2.39 11.56 -0.58
N ASP A 106 -2.25 12.76 -1.10
CA ASP A 106 -2.94 13.17 -2.31
C ASP A 106 -2.42 12.37 -3.51
N ALA A 107 -3.36 11.83 -4.31
CA ALA A 107 -3.01 11.29 -5.60
C ALA A 107 -2.57 12.43 -6.51
N GLN A 108 -1.37 12.35 -7.06
CA GLN A 108 -0.86 13.34 -8.01
C GLN A 108 -1.68 13.30 -9.30
N LYS A 109 -2.08 12.12 -9.72
CA LYS A 109 -2.83 11.87 -10.94
C LYS A 109 -3.65 10.59 -10.82
N THR A 110 -4.86 10.60 -11.32
CA THR A 110 -5.67 9.39 -11.36
C THR A 110 -5.12 8.43 -12.43
N ILE A 111 -4.83 7.19 -12.04
CA ILE A 111 -4.46 6.16 -13.00
C ILE A 111 -5.66 5.92 -13.91
N PRO A 112 -5.51 6.01 -15.24
CA PRO A 112 -6.60 5.74 -16.16
C PRO A 112 -7.22 4.36 -15.92
N ALA A 113 -8.54 4.30 -15.81
CA ALA A 113 -9.27 3.04 -15.66
C ALA A 113 -9.31 2.21 -16.96
N THR A 114 -8.96 2.83 -18.07
CA THR A 114 -8.94 2.24 -19.41
C THR A 114 -7.52 1.89 -19.81
N GLY A 115 -7.31 0.69 -20.28
CA GLY A 115 -6.01 0.20 -20.74
C GLY A 115 -5.87 -1.29 -20.47
N THR A 116 -4.90 -1.90 -21.12
CA THR A 116 -4.54 -3.28 -20.84
C THR A 116 -3.91 -3.39 -19.45
N TYR A 117 -3.92 -4.59 -18.90
CA TYR A 117 -3.27 -4.86 -17.61
C TYR A 117 -1.78 -4.48 -17.61
N VAL A 118 -1.10 -4.65 -18.74
CA VAL A 118 0.30 -4.27 -18.94
C VAL A 118 0.49 -2.74 -18.88
N GLU A 119 -0.41 -1.98 -19.54
CA GLU A 119 -0.34 -0.52 -19.49
C GLU A 119 -0.58 0.01 -18.08
N GLN A 120 -1.53 -0.54 -17.35
CA GLN A 120 -1.76 -0.18 -15.95
C GLN A 120 -0.58 -0.54 -15.06
N TYR A 121 0.09 -1.65 -15.33
CA TYR A 121 1.30 -2.04 -14.61
C TYR A 121 2.44 -1.06 -14.86
N VAL A 122 2.70 -0.71 -16.11
CA VAL A 122 3.71 0.30 -16.50
C VAL A 122 3.45 1.65 -15.85
N LEU A 123 2.18 2.07 -15.74
CA LEU A 123 1.81 3.30 -15.06
C LEU A 123 2.09 3.25 -13.56
N ARG A 124 1.95 2.08 -12.94
CA ARG A 124 2.29 1.89 -11.52
C ARG A 124 3.79 1.85 -11.29
N GLU A 125 4.57 1.28 -12.20
CA GLU A 125 6.04 1.31 -12.14
C GLU A 125 6.61 2.71 -12.34
N LYS A 126 5.95 3.57 -13.10
CA LYS A 126 6.31 4.98 -13.24
C LYS A 126 6.08 5.82 -11.98
N GLN A 127 5.98 5.19 -10.83
CA GLN A 127 6.12 5.86 -9.53
C GLN A 127 7.58 6.28 -9.25
N GLU A 128 8.49 5.97 -10.15
CA GLU A 128 9.81 6.58 -10.14
C GLU A 128 9.72 8.04 -10.54
N LYS A 129 10.60 8.84 -9.99
CA LYS A 129 10.71 10.27 -10.33
C LYS A 129 10.83 10.44 -11.83
N MET A 130 9.88 11.16 -12.41
CA MET A 130 9.94 11.49 -13.83
C MET A 130 11.17 12.37 -14.11
N PRO A 131 11.89 12.15 -15.21
CA PRO A 131 12.93 13.04 -15.61
C PRO A 131 12.40 14.47 -15.81
N ASN A 132 13.21 15.44 -15.48
CA ASN A 132 12.96 16.82 -15.87
C ASN A 132 13.01 16.93 -17.42
N ASP A 133 12.54 18.05 -17.96
CA ASP A 133 12.55 18.30 -19.40
C ASP A 133 13.95 18.22 -20.05
N ASP A 134 15.00 18.38 -19.25
CA ASP A 134 16.40 18.23 -19.66
C ASP A 134 16.94 16.79 -19.54
N GLY A 135 16.08 15.83 -19.16
CA GLY A 135 16.45 14.41 -18.97
C GLY A 135 17.14 14.10 -17.65
N THR A 136 17.34 15.07 -16.76
CA THR A 136 17.90 14.83 -15.43
C THR A 136 16.79 14.31 -14.48
N VAL A 137 17.14 13.43 -13.55
CA VAL A 137 16.19 12.84 -12.57
C VAL A 137 16.30 13.51 -11.20
N THR A 138 17.03 14.59 -11.08
CA THR A 138 17.20 15.34 -9.85
C THR A 138 15.92 16.11 -9.53
N ASN A 139 15.24 15.75 -8.48
CA ASN A 139 13.98 16.37 -8.01
C ASN A 139 12.73 16.13 -8.88
N GLY A 140 12.72 15.10 -9.72
CA GLY A 140 11.52 14.72 -10.46
C GLY A 140 10.33 14.43 -9.52
N ALA A 141 9.13 14.85 -9.90
CA ALA A 141 7.90 14.52 -9.18
C ALA A 141 7.40 13.12 -9.58
N TYR A 142 6.74 12.43 -8.66
CA TYR A 142 6.02 11.19 -8.99
C TYR A 142 4.79 11.53 -9.81
N GLU A 143 4.53 10.77 -10.87
CA GLU A 143 3.43 11.08 -11.78
C GLU A 143 2.07 10.72 -11.16
N TYR A 144 1.95 9.57 -10.49
CA TYR A 144 0.67 9.04 -10.05
C TYR A 144 0.51 8.95 -8.54
N ALA A 145 1.58 8.86 -7.81
CA ALA A 145 1.54 8.78 -6.35
C ALA A 145 2.46 9.83 -5.73
N ASP A 146 2.08 10.33 -4.57
CA ASP A 146 2.98 11.14 -3.75
C ASP A 146 4.20 10.29 -3.34
N GLU A 147 5.38 10.90 -3.22
CA GLU A 147 6.60 10.21 -2.78
C GLU A 147 6.47 9.56 -1.39
N ARG A 148 5.47 10.00 -0.62
CA ARG A 148 5.14 9.47 0.72
C ARG A 148 4.07 8.39 0.69
N ALA A 149 3.55 8.01 -0.47
CA ALA A 149 2.59 6.93 -0.58
C ALA A 149 3.19 5.62 -0.05
N SER A 150 2.42 4.88 0.73
CA SER A 150 2.86 3.57 1.20
C SER A 150 2.89 2.58 0.04
N LEU A 151 4.01 1.92 -0.12
CA LEU A 151 4.26 0.94 -1.16
C LEU A 151 4.56 -0.42 -0.54
N VAL A 152 4.26 -1.45 -1.29
CA VAL A 152 4.67 -2.82 -0.95
C VAL A 152 5.69 -3.28 -1.99
N ARG A 153 6.82 -3.75 -1.51
CA ARG A 153 7.85 -4.38 -2.35
C ARG A 153 7.96 -5.83 -1.98
N PHE A 154 8.13 -6.69 -2.96
CA PHE A 154 8.45 -8.09 -2.72
C PHE A 154 9.47 -8.60 -3.71
N LYS A 155 10.27 -9.55 -3.27
CA LYS A 155 11.33 -10.20 -4.03
C LYS A 155 11.02 -11.67 -4.23
N GLY A 156 11.49 -12.20 -5.32
CA GLY A 156 11.43 -13.62 -5.59
C GLY A 156 12.16 -13.97 -6.86
N ASN A 157 12.22 -15.25 -7.14
CA ASN A 157 12.73 -15.79 -8.39
C ASN A 157 11.55 -16.21 -9.26
N ILE A 158 11.53 -15.80 -10.51
CA ILE A 158 10.56 -16.25 -11.51
C ILE A 158 11.22 -17.23 -12.48
N ASN A 159 10.48 -18.27 -12.84
CA ASN A 159 10.89 -19.24 -13.86
C ASN A 159 9.76 -19.40 -14.87
N TYR A 160 10.08 -19.32 -16.13
CA TYR A 160 9.13 -19.51 -17.24
C TYR A 160 9.84 -19.97 -18.51
N THR A 161 9.09 -20.49 -19.45
CA THR A 161 9.61 -20.96 -20.74
C THR A 161 9.13 -20.01 -21.84
N ILE A 162 10.04 -19.50 -22.64
CA ILE A 162 9.69 -18.71 -23.82
C ILE A 162 9.38 -19.61 -25.03
N GLY A 163 8.71 -19.05 -26.06
CA GLY A 163 8.20 -19.79 -27.22
C GLY A 163 9.23 -20.61 -28.01
N SER A 164 10.53 -20.40 -27.80
CA SER A 164 11.64 -21.22 -28.34
C SER A 164 11.95 -22.47 -27.51
N GLY A 165 11.22 -22.73 -26.42
CA GLY A 165 11.53 -23.80 -25.46
C GLY A 165 12.67 -23.46 -24.50
N LYS A 166 13.18 -22.23 -24.51
CA LYS A 166 14.24 -21.80 -23.62
C LYS A 166 13.67 -21.44 -22.24
N GLU A 167 14.20 -22.08 -21.21
CA GLU A 167 13.92 -21.72 -19.83
C GLU A 167 14.59 -20.40 -19.44
N VAL A 168 13.87 -19.56 -18.73
CA VAL A 168 14.33 -18.29 -18.19
C VAL A 168 14.12 -18.33 -16.69
N SER A 169 15.17 -18.00 -15.93
CA SER A 169 15.14 -17.82 -14.50
C SER A 169 15.69 -16.42 -14.18
N ALA A 170 14.95 -15.63 -13.41
CA ALA A 170 15.36 -14.30 -13.06
C ALA A 170 14.92 -13.92 -11.64
N ASP A 171 15.80 -13.23 -10.92
CA ASP A 171 15.44 -12.59 -9.67
C ASP A 171 14.71 -11.27 -9.97
N VAL A 172 13.59 -11.07 -9.31
CA VAL A 172 12.73 -9.92 -9.52
C VAL A 172 12.42 -9.21 -8.21
N THR A 173 12.22 -7.91 -8.32
CA THR A 173 11.66 -7.07 -7.25
C THR A 173 10.48 -6.31 -7.83
N TYR A 174 9.34 -6.44 -7.19
CA TYR A 174 8.10 -5.74 -7.52
C TYR A 174 7.74 -4.74 -6.43
#